data_f5ca9b8dc21861506437e911f50f3e26
#
_entry.id   f5ca9b8dc21861506437e911f50f3e26
#
_cell.length_a   1.000
_cell.length_b   1.000
_cell.length_c   1.000
_cell.angle_alpha   90.00
_cell.angle_beta   90.00
_cell.angle_gamma   90.00
#
_symmetry.space_group_name_H-M   'P 1'
#
loop_
_entity.id
_entity.type
_entity.pdbx_description
1 polymer ?
#
loop_
_entity_poly.entity_id
_entity_poly.type
_entity_poly.pdbx_seq_one_letter_code
_entity_poly.pdbx_strand_id
1 'polypeptide(L)'
;SQVLSRQLRSSGACIVAVDLQYMAPLDGVTQVVGDITTRETAQAVEQAFYDAQRSPYTRVADLIVCDGAPDVTGLQMIDEFLHSQLLAAAVTMVSRMLRRDGTFVAKVFAEPGSSSTNMLMAQLRRLFLRVELAKPRSSRASSAEHFVVCMGFLGPKHDEDSSQIQPVFLGDLQGYNAAST
;
A
#
# COMPACT_ATOMS: atom_id res chain seq x y z
N SER A 1 -3.34 1.86 13.01
CA SER A 1 -2.27 1.42 13.93
C SER A 1 -2.81 1.00 15.29
N GLN A 2 -3.71 1.74 15.95
CA GLN A 2 -4.22 1.45 17.30
C GLN A 2 -4.87 0.06 17.43
N VAL A 3 -5.71 -0.33 16.47
CA VAL A 3 -6.38 -1.65 16.48
C VAL A 3 -5.37 -2.78 16.37
N LEU A 4 -4.43 -2.66 15.43
CA LEU A 4 -3.37 -3.66 15.24
C LEU A 4 -2.47 -3.76 16.48
N SER A 5 -2.05 -2.63 17.07
CA SER A 5 -1.27 -2.62 18.29
C SER A 5 -1.97 -3.38 19.43
N ARG A 6 -3.27 -3.15 19.63
CA ARG A 6 -4.04 -3.85 20.65
C ARG A 6 -4.19 -5.35 20.40
N GLN A 7 -4.46 -5.72 19.14
CA GLN A 7 -4.68 -7.13 18.76
C GLN A 7 -3.38 -7.95 18.76
N LEU A 8 -2.27 -7.33 18.39
CA LEU A 8 -0.98 -8.02 18.23
C LEU A 8 -0.06 -7.86 19.46
N ARG A 9 -0.49 -7.15 20.50
CA ARG A 9 0.32 -6.88 21.70
C ARG A 9 0.86 -8.16 22.34
N SER A 10 0.07 -9.21 22.40
CA SER A 10 0.46 -10.50 23.02
C SER A 10 1.34 -11.38 22.14
N SER A 11 1.40 -11.12 20.84
CA SER A 11 2.16 -11.94 19.89
C SER A 11 3.62 -11.53 19.76
N GLY A 12 4.04 -10.39 20.35
CA GLY A 12 5.39 -9.84 20.15
C GLY A 12 5.64 -9.33 18.73
N ALA A 13 4.58 -9.07 17.97
CA ALA A 13 4.70 -8.62 16.58
C ALA A 13 5.38 -7.25 16.50
N CYS A 14 6.29 -7.11 15.56
CA CYS A 14 6.88 -5.84 15.18
C CYS A 14 5.88 -5.03 14.34
N ILE A 15 5.59 -3.81 14.75
CA ILE A 15 4.69 -2.89 14.04
C ILE A 15 5.42 -1.60 13.75
N VAL A 16 5.51 -1.23 12.48
CA VAL A 16 5.99 0.08 12.01
C VAL A 16 4.82 0.81 11.39
N ALA A 17 4.60 2.05 11.83
CA ALA A 17 3.55 2.92 11.32
C ALA A 17 4.16 4.15 10.68
N VAL A 18 3.62 4.56 9.53
CA VAL A 18 4.08 5.73 8.76
C VAL A 18 2.93 6.69 8.59
N ASP A 19 3.19 7.96 8.82
CA ASP A 19 2.24 9.04 8.58
C ASP A 19 2.99 10.33 8.18
N LEU A 20 2.35 11.18 7.40
CA LEU A 20 2.86 12.52 7.10
C LEU A 20 2.97 13.40 8.35
N GLN A 21 2.07 13.18 9.29
CA GLN A 21 1.96 13.95 10.51
C GLN A 21 2.49 13.17 11.71
N TYR A 22 2.95 13.90 12.70
CA TYR A 22 3.34 13.32 13.98
C TYR A 22 2.13 12.68 14.66
N MET A 23 2.25 11.41 14.97
CA MET A 23 1.25 10.65 15.70
C MET A 23 1.58 10.58 17.19
N ALA A 24 0.56 10.60 18.06
CA ALA A 24 0.79 10.32 19.49
C ALA A 24 1.45 8.93 19.65
N PRO A 25 2.40 8.78 20.58
CA PRO A 25 3.08 7.51 20.81
C PRO A 25 2.10 6.37 21.10
N LEU A 26 2.35 5.22 20.51
CA LEU A 26 1.59 3.98 20.71
C LEU A 26 2.54 2.89 21.20
N ASP A 27 2.16 2.22 22.29
CA ASP A 27 2.95 1.12 22.83
C ASP A 27 3.14 -0.01 21.80
N GLY A 28 4.40 -0.42 21.60
CA GLY A 28 4.76 -1.51 20.68
C GLY A 28 4.68 -1.12 19.21
N VAL A 29 4.62 0.17 18.88
CA VAL A 29 4.63 0.67 17.51
C VAL A 29 5.81 1.61 17.30
N THR A 30 6.68 1.28 16.37
CA THR A 30 7.71 2.19 15.86
C THR A 30 7.07 3.13 14.85
N GLN A 31 7.23 4.44 15.06
CA GLN A 31 6.60 5.46 14.22
C GLN A 31 7.64 6.14 13.33
N VAL A 32 7.32 6.29 12.05
CA VAL A 32 8.09 7.04 11.07
C VAL A 32 7.23 8.18 10.55
N VAL A 33 7.72 9.40 10.64
CA VAL A 33 7.06 10.59 10.06
C VAL A 33 7.68 10.86 8.70
N GLY A 34 6.85 10.87 7.66
CA GLY A 34 7.33 11.13 6.30
C GLY A 34 6.30 10.82 5.23
N ASP A 35 6.59 11.31 4.04
CA ASP A 35 5.80 11.05 2.84
C ASP A 35 6.19 9.70 2.24
N ILE A 36 5.25 8.75 2.21
CA ILE A 36 5.45 7.38 1.69
C ILE A 36 5.83 7.37 0.20
N THR A 37 5.57 8.45 -0.54
CA THR A 37 5.93 8.57 -1.96
C THR A 37 7.41 8.87 -2.17
N THR A 38 8.14 9.24 -1.10
CA THR A 38 9.57 9.56 -1.16
C THR A 38 10.45 8.35 -0.88
N ARG A 39 11.62 8.34 -1.51
CA ARG A 39 12.62 7.28 -1.30
C ARG A 39 13.18 7.28 0.13
N GLU A 40 13.36 8.47 0.68
CA GLU A 40 13.90 8.69 2.02
C GLU A 40 12.99 8.06 3.08
N THR A 41 11.68 8.28 2.97
CA THR A 41 10.70 7.66 3.88
C THR A 41 10.67 6.14 3.70
N ALA A 42 10.72 5.63 2.47
CA ALA A 42 10.77 4.20 2.24
C ALA A 42 11.99 3.55 2.91
N GLN A 43 13.17 4.17 2.81
CA GLN A 43 14.39 3.70 3.47
C GLN A 43 14.28 3.77 5.00
N ALA A 44 13.71 4.86 5.54
CA ALA A 44 13.49 5.01 6.97
C ALA A 44 12.55 3.93 7.54
N VAL A 45 11.52 3.56 6.80
CA VAL A 45 10.59 2.47 7.17
C VAL A 45 11.31 1.13 7.18
N GLU A 46 12.10 0.83 6.14
CA GLU A 46 12.88 -0.40 6.06
C GLU A 46 13.86 -0.51 7.24
N GLN A 47 14.54 0.59 7.55
CA GLN A 47 15.48 0.63 8.68
C GLN A 47 14.76 0.46 10.01
N ALA A 48 13.66 1.17 10.24
CA ALA A 48 12.86 1.07 11.46
C ALA A 48 12.32 -0.35 11.66
N PHE A 49 11.91 -1.02 10.57
CA PHE A 49 11.44 -2.40 10.61
C PHE A 49 12.58 -3.38 10.93
N TYR A 50 13.75 -3.18 10.32
CA TYR A 50 14.95 -3.96 10.60
C TYR A 50 15.40 -3.85 12.07
N ASP A 51 15.46 -2.62 12.60
CA ASP A 51 15.88 -2.35 13.98
C ASP A 51 14.90 -2.95 15.00
N ALA A 52 13.60 -2.86 14.72
CA ALA A 52 12.55 -3.38 15.60
C ALA A 52 12.50 -4.91 15.66
N GLN A 53 12.86 -5.61 14.60
CA GLN A 53 12.86 -7.08 14.56
C GLN A 53 14.02 -7.73 15.28
N ARG A 54 15.11 -7.02 15.54
CA ARG A 54 16.34 -7.54 16.14
C ARG A 54 16.91 -8.80 15.44
N SER A 55 16.50 -9.05 14.20
CA SER A 55 16.91 -10.23 13.43
C SER A 55 17.62 -9.79 12.15
N PRO A 56 18.88 -10.19 11.94
CA PRO A 56 19.61 -9.84 10.72
C PRO A 56 19.09 -10.57 9.46
N TYR A 57 18.18 -11.52 9.62
CA TYR A 57 17.77 -12.44 8.54
C TYR A 57 16.39 -12.15 7.95
N THR A 58 15.57 -11.29 8.59
CA THR A 58 14.19 -11.06 8.14
C THR A 58 13.92 -9.56 8.01
N ARG A 59 14.03 -9.06 6.78
CA ARG A 59 13.64 -7.68 6.42
C ARG A 59 12.22 -7.61 5.87
N VAL A 60 11.39 -8.60 6.19
CA VAL A 60 10.14 -8.80 5.47
C VAL A 60 8.95 -8.75 6.42
N ALA A 61 7.90 -8.07 5.99
CA ALA A 61 6.64 -7.96 6.68
C ALA A 61 5.70 -9.11 6.29
N ASP A 62 4.91 -9.60 7.23
CA ASP A 62 3.82 -10.54 6.97
C ASP A 62 2.60 -9.85 6.39
N LEU A 63 2.38 -8.61 6.80
CA LEU A 63 1.23 -7.79 6.45
C LEU A 63 1.65 -6.33 6.21
N ILE A 64 1.19 -5.77 5.10
CA ILE A 64 1.25 -4.33 4.84
C ILE A 64 -0.19 -3.82 4.71
N VAL A 65 -0.50 -2.75 5.46
CA VAL A 65 -1.81 -2.09 5.43
C VAL A 65 -1.62 -0.64 5.02
N CYS A 66 -2.33 -0.21 3.98
CA CYS A 66 -2.36 1.16 3.51
C CYS A 66 -3.79 1.72 3.62
N ASP A 67 -4.03 2.55 4.62
CA ASP A 67 -5.29 3.27 4.82
C ASP A 67 -5.12 4.78 4.53
N GLY A 68 -4.01 5.15 3.88
CA GLY A 68 -3.73 6.51 3.50
C GLY A 68 -4.78 7.06 2.52
N ALA A 69 -5.19 8.30 2.75
CA ALA A 69 -5.97 9.08 1.81
C ALA A 69 -5.28 10.43 1.64
N PRO A 70 -5.22 10.98 0.41
CA PRO A 70 -4.75 12.33 0.21
C PRO A 70 -5.72 13.32 0.86
N ASP A 71 -5.22 14.53 1.14
CA ASP A 71 -6.10 15.64 1.48
C ASP A 71 -7.07 15.89 0.32
N VAL A 72 -8.34 16.02 0.65
CA VAL A 72 -9.40 16.21 -0.34
C VAL A 72 -9.33 17.63 -0.86
N THR A 73 -9.03 17.80 -2.14
CA THR A 73 -8.97 19.12 -2.80
C THR A 73 -10.36 19.58 -3.25
N GLY A 74 -11.32 18.66 -3.33
CA GLY A 74 -12.65 18.86 -3.87
C GLY A 74 -12.71 18.79 -5.42
N LEU A 75 -11.58 18.52 -6.06
CA LEU A 75 -11.48 18.29 -7.50
C LEU A 75 -11.25 16.79 -7.73
N GLN A 76 -12.29 16.08 -8.13
CA GLN A 76 -12.30 14.62 -8.22
C GLN A 76 -11.12 14.05 -8.98
N MET A 77 -10.74 14.62 -10.12
CA MET A 77 -9.60 14.14 -10.92
C MET A 77 -8.27 14.25 -10.17
N ILE A 78 -8.08 15.34 -9.41
CA ILE A 78 -6.85 15.53 -8.61
C ILE A 78 -6.84 14.54 -7.45
N ASP A 79 -7.95 14.37 -6.78
CA ASP A 79 -8.07 13.46 -5.64
C ASP A 79 -7.83 12.00 -6.07
N GLU A 80 -8.35 11.59 -7.22
CA GLU A 80 -8.08 10.27 -7.82
C GLU A 80 -6.60 10.09 -8.19
N PHE A 81 -5.98 11.12 -8.76
CA PHE A 81 -4.55 11.10 -9.10
C PHE A 81 -3.68 10.97 -7.84
N LEU A 82 -3.90 11.79 -6.82
CA LEU A 82 -3.15 11.72 -5.56
C LEU A 82 -3.33 10.38 -4.87
N HIS A 83 -4.55 9.83 -4.89
CA HIS A 83 -4.80 8.49 -4.34
C HIS A 83 -4.05 7.40 -5.10
N SER A 84 -3.96 7.49 -6.44
CA SER A 84 -3.20 6.55 -7.24
C SER A 84 -1.70 6.58 -6.95
N GLN A 85 -1.14 7.76 -6.63
CA GLN A 85 0.27 7.91 -6.22
C GLN A 85 0.53 7.21 -4.88
N LEU A 86 -0.36 7.37 -3.89
CA LEU A 86 -0.25 6.67 -2.61
C LEU A 86 -0.33 5.15 -2.77
N LEU A 87 -1.24 4.67 -3.61
CA LEU A 87 -1.36 3.23 -3.88
C LEU A 87 -0.11 2.68 -4.58
N ALA A 88 0.45 3.42 -5.55
CA ALA A 88 1.70 3.05 -6.23
C ALA A 88 2.88 2.98 -5.25
N ALA A 89 2.99 3.95 -4.34
CA ALA A 89 3.99 3.94 -3.29
C ALA A 89 3.83 2.73 -2.36
N ALA A 90 2.59 2.42 -1.94
CA ALA A 90 2.31 1.26 -1.11
C ALA A 90 2.67 -0.07 -1.82
N VAL A 91 2.39 -0.21 -3.11
CA VAL A 91 2.78 -1.39 -3.91
C VAL A 91 4.30 -1.47 -4.06
N THR A 92 5.00 -0.35 -4.15
CA THR A 92 6.47 -0.32 -4.12
C THR A 92 7.00 -0.88 -2.79
N MET A 93 6.41 -0.48 -1.66
CA MET A 93 6.75 -1.04 -0.34
C MET A 93 6.46 -2.54 -0.26
N VAL A 94 5.34 -3.00 -0.84
CA VAL A 94 5.03 -4.44 -0.96
C VAL A 94 6.16 -5.19 -1.66
N SER A 95 6.61 -4.69 -2.80
CA SER A 95 7.67 -5.34 -3.59
C SER A 95 9.01 -5.41 -2.85
N ARG A 96 9.27 -4.46 -1.95
CA ARG A 96 10.53 -4.36 -1.19
C ARG A 96 10.49 -5.11 0.15
N MET A 97 9.35 -5.14 0.81
CA MET A 97 9.26 -5.56 2.21
C MET A 97 8.30 -6.71 2.48
N LEU A 98 7.32 -6.98 1.62
CA LEU A 98 6.38 -8.06 1.88
C LEU A 98 7.03 -9.42 1.58
N ARG A 99 6.93 -10.37 2.53
CA ARG A 99 7.39 -11.74 2.29
C ARG A 99 6.51 -12.46 1.26
N ARG A 100 7.03 -13.51 0.65
CA ARG A 100 6.20 -14.44 -0.14
C ARG A 100 5.08 -14.98 0.73
N ASP A 101 3.92 -15.19 0.11
CA ASP A 101 2.67 -15.57 0.77
C ASP A 101 2.13 -14.53 1.78
N GLY A 102 2.75 -13.35 1.86
CA GLY A 102 2.28 -12.22 2.67
C GLY A 102 0.98 -11.61 2.16
N THR A 103 0.41 -10.74 2.98
CA THR A 103 -0.88 -10.08 2.71
C THR A 103 -0.71 -8.57 2.57
N PHE A 104 -1.38 -7.99 1.60
CA PHE A 104 -1.49 -6.54 1.41
C PHE A 104 -2.94 -6.11 1.46
N VAL A 105 -3.23 -5.06 2.23
CA VAL A 105 -4.56 -4.46 2.33
C VAL A 105 -4.44 -2.98 2.05
N ALA A 106 -5.20 -2.46 1.09
CA ALA A 106 -5.19 -1.03 0.79
C ALA A 106 -6.59 -0.48 0.59
N LYS A 107 -6.81 0.72 1.09
CA LYS A 107 -8.01 1.49 0.80
C LYS A 107 -7.98 1.96 -0.65
N VAL A 108 -9.11 1.83 -1.32
CA VAL A 108 -9.32 2.28 -2.69
C VAL A 108 -10.69 2.92 -2.82
N PHE A 109 -10.80 3.92 -3.67
CA PHE A 109 -12.09 4.42 -4.11
C PHE A 109 -12.46 3.65 -5.38
N ALA A 110 -13.37 2.72 -5.24
CA ALA A 110 -13.69 1.76 -6.29
C ALA A 110 -15.19 1.73 -6.57
N GLU A 111 -15.52 1.71 -7.83
CA GLU A 111 -16.87 1.41 -8.31
C GLU A 111 -16.85 -0.01 -8.89
N PRO A 112 -17.50 -0.97 -8.20
CA PRO A 112 -17.50 -2.36 -8.66
C PRO A 112 -18.03 -2.49 -10.09
N GLY A 113 -17.24 -3.15 -10.95
CA GLY A 113 -17.57 -3.34 -12.37
C GLY A 113 -17.08 -2.23 -13.29
N SER A 114 -16.55 -1.10 -12.78
CA SER A 114 -15.94 -0.09 -13.62
C SER A 114 -14.64 -0.58 -14.27
N SER A 115 -14.27 0.02 -15.40
CA SER A 115 -13.05 -0.34 -16.13
C SER A 115 -11.80 -0.10 -15.29
N SER A 116 -11.75 1.01 -14.56
CA SER A 116 -10.62 1.35 -13.68
C SER A 116 -10.44 0.36 -12.54
N THR A 117 -11.54 -0.02 -11.87
CA THR A 117 -11.51 -1.05 -10.81
C THR A 117 -11.07 -2.41 -11.37
N ASN A 118 -11.60 -2.82 -12.51
CA ASN A 118 -11.22 -4.08 -13.14
C ASN A 118 -9.75 -4.11 -13.54
N MET A 119 -9.22 -3.00 -14.05
CA MET A 119 -7.81 -2.84 -14.40
C MET A 119 -6.91 -2.95 -13.17
N LEU A 120 -7.24 -2.23 -12.09
CA LEU A 120 -6.52 -2.32 -10.81
C LEU A 120 -6.49 -3.76 -10.29
N MET A 121 -7.65 -4.43 -10.25
CA MET A 121 -7.74 -5.83 -9.81
C MET A 121 -6.90 -6.76 -10.68
N ALA A 122 -6.88 -6.55 -12.00
CA ALA A 122 -6.07 -7.34 -12.92
C ALA A 122 -4.56 -7.15 -12.69
N GLN A 123 -4.12 -5.93 -12.41
CA GLN A 123 -2.72 -5.64 -12.11
C GLN A 123 -2.29 -6.29 -10.78
N LEU A 124 -3.10 -6.17 -9.73
CA LEU A 124 -2.82 -6.79 -8.44
C LEU A 124 -2.78 -8.33 -8.51
N ARG A 125 -3.61 -8.96 -9.35
CA ARG A 125 -3.57 -10.42 -9.61
C ARG A 125 -2.28 -10.90 -10.27
N ARG A 126 -1.46 -10.01 -10.82
CA ARG A 126 -0.12 -10.37 -11.31
C ARG A 126 0.89 -10.53 -10.19
N LEU A 127 0.62 -9.94 -9.03
CA LEU A 127 1.49 -9.91 -7.86
C LEU A 127 1.01 -10.85 -6.73
N PHE A 128 -0.27 -11.19 -6.71
CA PHE A 128 -0.90 -11.96 -5.64
C PHE A 128 -1.74 -13.11 -6.17
N LEU A 129 -1.77 -14.21 -5.43
CA LEU A 129 -2.59 -15.38 -5.75
C LEU A 129 -4.09 -15.09 -5.68
N ARG A 130 -4.50 -14.27 -4.71
CA ARG A 130 -5.91 -13.93 -4.47
C ARG A 130 -6.05 -12.43 -4.23
N VAL A 131 -6.97 -11.81 -4.97
CA VAL A 131 -7.28 -10.38 -4.85
C VAL A 131 -8.78 -10.22 -4.77
N GLU A 132 -9.26 -9.62 -3.69
CA GLU A 132 -10.66 -9.38 -3.41
C GLU A 132 -10.92 -7.90 -3.16
N LEU A 133 -12.10 -7.44 -3.53
CA LEU A 133 -12.61 -6.12 -3.18
C LEU A 133 -13.60 -6.26 -2.04
N ALA A 134 -13.31 -5.64 -0.91
CA ALA A 134 -14.12 -5.70 0.29
C ALA A 134 -14.68 -4.32 0.65
N LYS A 135 -15.96 -4.27 1.01
CA LYS A 135 -16.58 -3.08 1.56
C LYS A 135 -16.70 -3.22 3.08
N PRO A 136 -16.11 -2.30 3.88
CA PRO A 136 -16.24 -2.37 5.33
C PRO A 136 -17.70 -2.24 5.76
N ARG A 137 -18.12 -2.99 6.77
CA ARG A 137 -19.48 -2.89 7.34
C ARG A 137 -19.77 -1.52 7.94
N SER A 138 -18.73 -0.80 8.37
CA SER A 138 -18.82 0.56 8.90
C SER A 138 -18.94 1.63 7.82
N SER A 139 -18.65 1.30 6.56
CA SER A 139 -18.73 2.23 5.45
C SER A 139 -20.19 2.41 5.03
N ARG A 140 -20.60 3.67 4.75
CA ARG A 140 -21.94 3.96 4.24
C ARG A 140 -22.18 3.28 2.88
N ALA A 141 -23.41 2.84 2.61
CA ALA A 141 -23.74 2.18 1.35
C ALA A 141 -23.41 3.02 0.12
N SER A 142 -23.58 4.35 0.22
CA SER A 142 -23.30 5.33 -0.84
C SER A 142 -21.81 5.70 -0.99
N SER A 143 -20.94 5.28 -0.08
CA SER A 143 -19.49 5.58 -0.17
C SER A 143 -18.83 4.71 -1.24
N ALA A 144 -17.97 5.30 -2.07
CA ALA A 144 -17.11 4.57 -3.01
C ALA A 144 -15.91 3.88 -2.32
N GLU A 145 -15.74 4.08 -0.99
CA GLU A 145 -14.65 3.49 -0.23
C GLU A 145 -14.78 1.97 -0.16
N HIS A 146 -13.73 1.31 -0.60
CA HIS A 146 -13.53 -0.14 -0.53
C HIS A 146 -12.11 -0.43 -0.07
N PHE A 147 -11.82 -1.70 0.22
CA PHE A 147 -10.47 -2.18 0.45
C PHE A 147 -10.15 -3.29 -0.54
N VAL A 148 -8.99 -3.23 -1.18
CA VAL A 148 -8.43 -4.40 -1.84
C VAL A 148 -7.73 -5.24 -0.80
N VAL A 149 -8.03 -6.54 -0.77
CA VAL A 149 -7.40 -7.53 0.09
C VAL A 149 -6.65 -8.50 -0.80
N CYS A 150 -5.33 -8.44 -0.76
CA CYS A 150 -4.42 -9.18 -1.62
C CYS A 150 -3.66 -10.21 -0.79
N MET A 151 -3.83 -11.48 -1.05
CA MET A 151 -3.24 -12.59 -0.30
C MET A 151 -2.33 -13.43 -1.18
N GLY A 152 -1.27 -13.97 -0.58
CA GLY A 152 -0.33 -14.84 -1.27
C GLY A 152 0.55 -14.05 -2.25
N PHE A 153 1.37 -13.14 -1.72
CA PHE A 153 2.34 -12.40 -2.54
C PHE A 153 3.31 -13.35 -3.24
N LEU A 154 3.42 -13.23 -4.56
CA LEU A 154 4.25 -14.12 -5.40
C LEU A 154 5.75 -13.83 -5.28
N GLY A 155 6.11 -12.69 -4.68
CA GLY A 155 7.47 -12.19 -4.64
C GLY A 155 7.83 -11.38 -5.88
N PRO A 156 8.94 -10.64 -5.85
CA PRO A 156 9.47 -9.99 -7.04
C PRO A 156 9.80 -11.07 -8.08
N LYS A 157 9.42 -10.86 -9.32
CA LYS A 157 9.88 -11.71 -10.41
C LYS A 157 11.39 -11.50 -10.53
N HIS A 158 12.17 -12.55 -10.34
CA HIS A 158 13.58 -12.58 -10.71
C HIS A 158 13.67 -12.66 -12.25
N ASP A 159 13.48 -11.56 -12.92
CA ASP A 159 14.15 -11.34 -14.20
C ASP A 159 15.57 -10.86 -13.85
N GLU A 160 16.57 -11.40 -14.49
CA GLU A 160 18.01 -11.25 -14.18
C GLU A 160 18.55 -9.80 -14.30
N ASP A 161 17.68 -8.80 -14.36
CA ASP A 161 18.03 -7.38 -14.44
C ASP A 161 17.37 -6.60 -13.29
N SER A 162 17.96 -6.74 -12.11
CA SER A 162 17.49 -6.12 -10.85
C SER A 162 17.71 -4.60 -10.78
N SER A 163 18.05 -3.93 -11.89
CA SER A 163 18.26 -2.48 -11.94
C SER A 163 17.04 -1.66 -12.34
N GLN A 164 15.93 -2.30 -12.76
CA GLN A 164 14.71 -1.62 -13.17
C GLN A 164 13.45 -2.28 -12.63
N ILE A 165 13.19 -2.14 -11.33
CA ILE A 165 11.82 -2.25 -10.84
C ILE A 165 11.16 -0.90 -11.22
N GLN A 166 10.72 -0.77 -12.44
CA GLN A 166 9.78 0.28 -12.80
C GLN A 166 8.45 -0.03 -12.11
N PRO A 167 7.84 0.94 -11.43
CA PRO A 167 6.53 0.77 -10.88
C PRO A 167 5.56 0.41 -12.01
N VAL A 168 5.03 -0.80 -11.97
CA VAL A 168 4.11 -1.37 -12.98
C VAL A 168 2.81 -0.53 -13.11
N PHE A 169 2.65 0.49 -12.28
CA PHE A 169 1.45 1.34 -12.19
C PHE A 169 1.51 2.65 -12.98
N LEU A 170 2.64 3.02 -13.57
CA LEU A 170 2.78 4.27 -14.35
C LEU A 170 2.86 4.04 -15.86
N GLY A 171 2.42 2.89 -16.35
CA GLY A 171 2.17 2.70 -17.79
C GLY A 171 0.89 3.41 -18.19
N ASP A 172 1.02 4.48 -18.96
CA ASP A 172 0.00 5.13 -19.79
C ASP A 172 -1.07 6.01 -19.15
N LEU A 173 -0.70 6.95 -18.29
CA LEU A 173 -1.48 8.21 -18.21
C LEU A 173 -0.98 9.27 -19.23
N GLN A 174 0.04 8.99 -20.04
CA GLN A 174 0.49 9.90 -21.11
C GLN A 174 -0.34 9.79 -22.39
N GLY A 175 -1.22 8.80 -22.52
CA GLY A 175 -2.09 8.63 -23.69
C GLY A 175 -3.33 9.52 -23.74
N TYR A 176 -3.64 10.30 -22.70
CA TYR A 176 -4.90 11.07 -22.65
C TYR A 176 -4.80 12.52 -23.13
N ASN A 177 -3.61 13.00 -23.51
CA ASN A 177 -3.40 14.38 -23.96
C ASN A 177 -3.20 14.55 -25.48
N ALA A 178 -3.54 13.57 -26.32
CA ALA A 178 -3.33 13.65 -27.76
C ALA A 178 -4.60 13.50 -28.60
N ALA A 179 -5.76 13.89 -28.06
CA ALA A 179 -6.99 13.95 -28.88
C ALA A 179 -7.83 15.18 -28.51
N SER A 180 -7.30 16.36 -28.78
CA SER A 180 -8.08 17.60 -28.88
C SER A 180 -7.25 18.67 -29.59
N THR A 181 -7.15 18.57 -30.90
CA THR A 181 -6.99 19.68 -31.85
C THR A 181 -7.94 19.45 -32.99
#